data_40c34ac08bef4a70d6b472606cfbec01
#
_entry.id   40c34ac08bef4a70d6b472606cfbec01
#
_cell.length_a   1.000
_cell.length_b   1.000
_cell.length_c   1.000
_cell.angle_alpha   90.00
_cell.angle_beta   90.00
_cell.angle_gamma   90.00
#
_symmetry.space_group_name_H-M   'P 1'
#
loop_
_entity.id
_entity.type
_entity.pdbx_description
1 polymer ?
#
loop_
_entity_poly.entity_id
_entity_poly.type
_entity_poly.pdbx_seq_one_letter_code
_entity_poly.pdbx_strand_id
1 'polypeptide(L)'
;MNLERGRNDLLAELEAAGAKVSNNAIRCPFHADKHPSGSIYQGKDGGWRYCCHGCSASGDLYDIRSLVTGKSRQELLREANGGTHQAEPKAPKVYSTLSELRLAVSHIGQIVAEYNYENAGTGKVELIVFRLEPKSFLQAHPVKSGYVMTAPPKPWPIFNQAAVKATEIIIITEGEKDCHTLAEYGLVGTTSPAGAGKGQYADWGLLAGKKVILWPDADEPGRKHMGEVNEIIQQLEPPPRVFMVQPGSLDLRNGEDVTDYVGQLKVVGTDVKQALEQILAGATECGVVGGLRQVLDDTISGKRQALLMPWVKLSELTLALLPGMVSIIAGAPGALKSFWLLQLLAFLYEGGVKVACYELEHDRTYHLNRLLAQRCGESNLLNPVWIRDNPGEVYALFEKHKTFLEGFGRYMWDAADKEMTLKSLAEWVKQRAEAGNRVIVLDPITIVERTQEPWIEDQRFLLSCKAAIRRYGASLIFATHPKKGNKGAMGLDDLAGGAAYQRFSQSIIWLDKFAEPKVVTIKGDCGRFVTEVNLSLHILKASNARGHGLRLGFVFNPATLQFAEQGLIITQKGETNE
;
A
#
# COMPACT_ATOMS: atom_id res chain seq x y z
N MET A 1 -25.61 -2.71 -42.40
CA MET A 1 -25.20 -4.09 -42.68
C MET A 1 -24.44 -4.57 -41.47
N ASN A 2 -25.08 -5.38 -40.63
CA ASN A 2 -24.41 -5.96 -39.46
C ASN A 2 -23.37 -6.95 -39.97
N LEU A 3 -22.10 -6.56 -39.91
CA LEU A 3 -21.00 -7.51 -40.05
C LEU A 3 -21.12 -8.49 -38.88
N GLU A 4 -21.58 -9.71 -39.16
CA GLU A 4 -21.64 -10.78 -38.17
C GLU A 4 -20.24 -11.00 -37.60
N ARG A 5 -20.07 -10.67 -36.35
CA ARG A 5 -18.85 -10.87 -35.57
C ARG A 5 -18.76 -12.34 -35.21
N GLY A 6 -18.68 -13.21 -36.23
CA GLY A 6 -18.68 -14.66 -36.07
C GLY A 6 -17.39 -15.18 -35.39
N ARG A 7 -17.50 -16.29 -34.70
CA ARG A 7 -16.35 -17.04 -34.15
C ARG A 7 -15.35 -17.42 -35.24
N ASN A 8 -15.86 -17.79 -36.40
CA ASN A 8 -15.05 -18.24 -37.52
C ASN A 8 -14.22 -17.11 -38.15
N ASP A 9 -14.77 -15.88 -38.20
CA ASP A 9 -14.06 -14.71 -38.72
C ASP A 9 -12.87 -14.35 -37.81
N LEU A 10 -13.06 -14.43 -36.51
CA LEU A 10 -12.00 -14.18 -35.54
C LEU A 10 -10.90 -15.28 -35.57
N LEU A 11 -11.30 -16.54 -35.78
CA LEU A 11 -10.35 -17.65 -35.95
C LEU A 11 -9.54 -17.49 -37.25
N ALA A 12 -10.18 -17.14 -38.37
CA ALA A 12 -9.52 -16.91 -39.64
C ALA A 12 -8.47 -15.76 -39.55
N GLU A 13 -8.78 -14.71 -38.81
CA GLU A 13 -7.86 -13.59 -38.61
C GLU A 13 -6.65 -13.99 -37.75
N LEU A 14 -6.87 -14.79 -36.71
CA LEU A 14 -5.80 -15.31 -35.85
C LEU A 14 -4.89 -16.29 -36.64
N GLU A 15 -5.48 -17.15 -37.48
CA GLU A 15 -4.73 -18.08 -38.33
C GLU A 15 -3.91 -17.32 -39.39
N ALA A 16 -4.49 -16.29 -40.01
CA ALA A 16 -3.77 -15.40 -40.92
C ALA A 16 -2.59 -14.68 -40.25
N ALA A 17 -2.70 -14.40 -38.95
CA ALA A 17 -1.63 -13.85 -38.14
C ALA A 17 -0.57 -14.90 -37.74
N GLY A 18 -0.78 -16.17 -38.06
CA GLY A 18 0.15 -17.26 -37.75
C GLY A 18 -0.22 -18.11 -36.53
N ALA A 19 -1.43 -17.97 -36.00
CA ALA A 19 -1.91 -18.82 -34.92
C ALA A 19 -2.08 -20.29 -35.38
N LYS A 20 -1.76 -21.24 -34.50
CA LYS A 20 -2.09 -22.66 -34.72
C LYS A 20 -3.27 -23.02 -33.82
N VAL A 21 -4.38 -23.34 -34.46
CA VAL A 21 -5.63 -23.70 -33.76
C VAL A 21 -5.77 -25.22 -33.73
N SER A 22 -6.00 -25.78 -32.55
CA SER A 22 -6.28 -27.21 -32.37
C SER A 22 -7.44 -27.35 -31.37
N ASN A 23 -8.60 -27.74 -31.85
CA ASN A 23 -9.87 -27.74 -31.10
C ASN A 23 -10.18 -26.33 -30.52
N ASN A 24 -10.15 -26.16 -29.19
CA ASN A 24 -10.35 -24.85 -28.56
C ASN A 24 -9.03 -24.22 -28.03
N ALA A 25 -7.89 -24.85 -28.29
CA ALA A 25 -6.58 -24.40 -27.84
C ALA A 25 -5.87 -23.66 -28.99
N ILE A 26 -5.42 -22.43 -28.74
CA ILE A 26 -4.81 -21.55 -29.74
C ILE A 26 -3.39 -21.20 -29.32
N ARG A 27 -2.39 -21.49 -30.17
CA ARG A 27 -1.05 -20.93 -30.00
C ARG A 27 -1.06 -19.50 -30.45
N CYS A 28 -0.68 -18.61 -29.56
CA CYS A 28 -0.72 -17.18 -29.79
C CYS A 28 0.26 -16.76 -30.89
N PRO A 29 -0.18 -15.95 -31.89
CA PRO A 29 0.71 -15.45 -32.94
C PRO A 29 1.55 -14.23 -32.51
N PHE A 30 1.28 -13.66 -31.34
CA PHE A 30 1.88 -12.39 -30.90
C PHE A 30 3.08 -12.57 -29.95
N HIS A 31 3.45 -13.82 -29.61
CA HIS A 31 4.67 -14.14 -28.85
C HIS A 31 5.14 -15.56 -29.16
N ALA A 32 6.37 -15.92 -28.78
CA ALA A 32 6.91 -17.26 -28.93
C ALA A 32 6.19 -18.26 -28.01
N ASP A 33 5.06 -18.81 -28.48
CA ASP A 33 4.18 -19.69 -27.71
C ASP A 33 4.56 -21.17 -27.89
N LYS A 34 5.17 -21.77 -26.87
CA LYS A 34 5.54 -23.18 -26.86
C LYS A 34 4.37 -24.13 -26.54
N HIS A 35 3.38 -23.63 -25.78
CA HIS A 35 2.17 -24.34 -25.38
C HIS A 35 0.96 -23.45 -25.64
N PRO A 36 -0.18 -23.97 -26.17
CA PRO A 36 -1.33 -23.15 -26.48
C PRO A 36 -1.79 -22.31 -25.28
N SER A 37 -1.64 -20.98 -25.35
CA SER A 37 -1.98 -20.04 -24.28
C SER A 37 -3.14 -19.13 -24.63
N GLY A 38 -3.69 -19.23 -25.86
CA GLY A 38 -4.82 -18.43 -26.33
C GLY A 38 -6.16 -19.18 -26.22
N SER A 39 -7.23 -18.45 -25.95
CA SER A 39 -8.62 -18.95 -25.94
C SER A 39 -9.58 -17.96 -26.60
N ILE A 40 -10.68 -18.48 -27.14
CA ILE A 40 -11.80 -17.67 -27.66
C ILE A 40 -13.02 -17.89 -26.77
N TYR A 41 -13.68 -16.79 -26.43
CA TYR A 41 -14.89 -16.81 -25.59
C TYR A 41 -15.91 -15.78 -26.11
N GLN A 42 -17.17 -15.98 -25.73
CA GLN A 42 -18.24 -15.05 -26.05
C GLN A 42 -18.41 -14.04 -24.92
N GLY A 43 -18.33 -12.75 -25.23
CA GLY A 43 -18.56 -11.67 -24.29
C GLY A 43 -20.05 -11.54 -23.90
N LYS A 44 -20.37 -10.76 -22.87
CA LYS A 44 -21.74 -10.50 -22.41
C LYS A 44 -22.62 -9.83 -23.47
N ASP A 45 -22.00 -9.16 -24.43
CA ASP A 45 -22.63 -8.51 -25.60
C ASP A 45 -22.86 -9.46 -26.77
N GLY A 46 -22.62 -10.75 -26.60
CA GLY A 46 -22.73 -11.79 -27.65
C GLY A 46 -21.60 -11.80 -28.66
N GLY A 47 -20.64 -10.86 -28.58
CA GLY A 47 -19.48 -10.78 -29.48
C GLY A 47 -18.38 -11.78 -29.10
N TRP A 48 -17.75 -12.39 -30.11
CA TRP A 48 -16.61 -13.28 -29.91
C TRP A 48 -15.31 -12.50 -29.66
N ARG A 49 -14.53 -12.94 -28.68
CA ARG A 49 -13.28 -12.31 -28.27
C ARG A 49 -12.17 -13.34 -28.08
N TYR A 50 -10.94 -12.94 -28.38
CA TYR A 50 -9.72 -13.68 -28.11
C TYR A 50 -9.04 -13.14 -26.85
N CYS A 51 -8.38 -14.03 -26.11
CA CYS A 51 -7.51 -13.66 -25.01
C CYS A 51 -6.33 -14.62 -24.94
N CYS A 52 -5.12 -14.09 -24.83
CA CYS A 52 -3.90 -14.85 -24.57
C CYS A 52 -3.48 -14.66 -23.12
N HIS A 53 -3.34 -15.77 -22.39
CA HIS A 53 -2.89 -15.76 -21.00
C HIS A 53 -1.37 -15.60 -20.85
N GLY A 54 -0.60 -15.70 -21.97
CA GLY A 54 0.85 -15.55 -21.96
C GLY A 54 1.34 -14.12 -22.17
N CYS A 55 0.76 -13.40 -23.15
CA CYS A 55 1.17 -12.03 -23.48
C CYS A 55 0.07 -10.97 -23.29
N SER A 56 -1.09 -11.36 -22.76
CA SER A 56 -2.25 -10.49 -22.54
C SER A 56 -2.85 -9.86 -23.81
N ALA A 57 -2.46 -10.28 -24.99
CA ALA A 57 -3.10 -9.87 -26.25
C ALA A 57 -4.57 -10.32 -26.22
N SER A 58 -5.51 -9.39 -26.35
CA SER A 58 -6.94 -9.68 -26.24
C SER A 58 -7.78 -8.68 -27.03
N GLY A 59 -8.99 -9.10 -27.39
CA GLY A 59 -9.95 -8.21 -28.06
C GLY A 59 -10.86 -8.93 -29.04
N ASP A 60 -11.68 -8.14 -29.75
CA ASP A 60 -12.54 -8.62 -30.84
C ASP A 60 -11.76 -8.69 -32.18
N LEU A 61 -12.45 -9.01 -33.25
CA LEU A 61 -11.90 -9.11 -34.62
C LEU A 61 -11.09 -7.86 -35.03
N TYR A 62 -11.58 -6.67 -34.69
CA TYR A 62 -10.92 -5.42 -35.09
C TYR A 62 -9.74 -5.08 -34.20
N ASP A 63 -9.77 -5.47 -32.93
CA ASP A 63 -8.63 -5.34 -32.04
C ASP A 63 -7.48 -6.25 -32.47
N ILE A 64 -7.79 -7.51 -32.89
CA ILE A 64 -6.80 -8.42 -33.43
C ILE A 64 -6.23 -7.92 -34.76
N ARG A 65 -7.06 -7.43 -35.68
CA ARG A 65 -6.58 -6.78 -36.92
C ARG A 65 -5.68 -5.58 -36.66
N SER A 66 -6.01 -4.79 -35.66
CA SER A 66 -5.18 -3.65 -35.25
C SER A 66 -3.79 -4.11 -34.78
N LEU A 67 -3.72 -5.19 -34.01
CA LEU A 67 -2.44 -5.79 -33.60
C LEU A 67 -1.61 -6.36 -34.76
N VAL A 68 -2.28 -6.93 -35.78
CA VAL A 68 -1.63 -7.53 -36.95
C VAL A 68 -1.15 -6.48 -37.93
N THR A 69 -1.98 -5.47 -38.23
CA THR A 69 -1.74 -4.50 -39.31
C THR A 69 -1.09 -3.20 -38.83
N GLY A 70 -1.07 -2.93 -37.52
CA GLY A 70 -0.63 -1.65 -36.98
C GLY A 70 -1.58 -0.48 -37.23
N LYS A 71 -2.71 -0.71 -37.93
CA LYS A 71 -3.74 0.30 -38.17
C LYS A 71 -4.61 0.50 -36.97
N SER A 72 -5.09 1.71 -36.73
CA SER A 72 -6.03 1.97 -35.62
C SER A 72 -7.37 1.24 -35.87
N ARG A 73 -8.04 0.85 -34.78
CA ARG A 73 -9.40 0.26 -34.87
C ARG A 73 -10.36 1.11 -35.67
N GLN A 74 -10.25 2.45 -35.62
CA GLN A 74 -11.11 3.36 -36.36
C GLN A 74 -10.85 3.30 -37.87
N GLU A 75 -9.61 3.17 -38.31
CA GLU A 75 -9.25 2.99 -39.72
C GLU A 75 -9.78 1.67 -40.24
N LEU A 76 -9.63 0.59 -39.50
CA LEU A 76 -10.12 -0.74 -39.86
C LEU A 76 -11.66 -0.80 -39.97
N LEU A 77 -12.36 -0.13 -39.09
CA LEU A 77 -13.83 0.00 -39.15
C LEU A 77 -14.27 0.84 -40.36
N ARG A 78 -13.50 1.85 -40.77
CA ARG A 78 -13.75 2.63 -41.98
C ARG A 78 -13.55 1.79 -43.24
N GLU A 79 -12.49 1.00 -43.32
CA GLU A 79 -12.20 0.09 -44.42
C GLU A 79 -13.30 -1.00 -44.55
N ALA A 80 -13.76 -1.56 -43.45
CA ALA A 80 -14.81 -2.59 -43.44
C ALA A 80 -16.20 -2.08 -43.85
N ASN A 81 -16.47 -0.80 -43.67
CA ASN A 81 -17.74 -0.16 -44.08
C ASN A 81 -17.74 0.31 -45.54
N GLY A 82 -16.81 -0.19 -46.39
CA GLY A 82 -16.76 0.09 -47.82
C GLY A 82 -16.46 1.56 -48.10
N GLY A 83 -15.22 1.92 -48.32
CA GLY A 83 -14.66 3.26 -48.46
C GLY A 83 -15.27 4.18 -49.51
N THR A 84 -16.55 4.47 -49.42
CA THR A 84 -17.27 5.49 -50.20
C THR A 84 -18.31 6.12 -49.28
N HIS A 85 -17.92 7.13 -48.68
CA HIS A 85 -18.48 8.41 -48.30
C HIS A 85 -17.63 8.91 -47.14
N GLN A 86 -16.67 9.79 -47.44
CA GLN A 86 -16.45 10.90 -46.55
C GLN A 86 -17.83 11.58 -46.44
N ALA A 87 -18.61 11.18 -45.44
CA ALA A 87 -19.49 12.13 -44.82
C ALA A 87 -18.52 13.19 -44.29
N GLU A 88 -18.42 14.33 -44.99
CA GLU A 88 -17.89 15.54 -44.37
C GLU A 88 -18.44 15.56 -42.94
N PRO A 89 -17.62 15.78 -41.91
CA PRO A 89 -18.14 15.91 -40.57
C PRO A 89 -19.24 16.94 -40.63
N LYS A 90 -20.51 16.53 -40.50
CA LYS A 90 -21.64 17.44 -40.49
C LYS A 90 -21.26 18.55 -39.55
N ALA A 91 -21.16 19.78 -40.07
CA ALA A 91 -20.82 20.93 -39.27
C ALA A 91 -21.67 20.87 -37.99
N PRO A 92 -21.06 21.00 -36.80
CA PRO A 92 -21.80 20.84 -35.55
C PRO A 92 -23.00 21.80 -35.58
N LYS A 93 -24.17 21.31 -35.15
CA LYS A 93 -25.37 22.12 -35.09
C LYS A 93 -25.12 23.33 -34.20
N VAL A 94 -25.33 24.52 -34.75
CA VAL A 94 -25.20 25.78 -34.02
C VAL A 94 -26.56 26.14 -33.43
N TYR A 95 -26.58 26.46 -32.15
CA TYR A 95 -27.73 26.98 -31.41
C TYR A 95 -27.54 28.49 -31.26
N SER A 96 -28.49 29.29 -31.74
CA SER A 96 -28.33 30.76 -31.80
C SER A 96 -28.31 31.40 -30.44
N THR A 97 -28.95 30.76 -29.44
CA THR A 97 -29.03 31.25 -28.06
C THR A 97 -28.73 30.15 -27.06
N LEU A 98 -28.32 30.54 -25.84
CA LEU A 98 -28.13 29.62 -24.72
C LEU A 98 -29.45 28.91 -24.34
N SER A 99 -30.60 29.58 -24.52
CA SER A 99 -31.91 28.98 -24.25
C SER A 99 -32.22 27.84 -25.22
N GLU A 100 -31.92 28.01 -26.51
CA GLU A 100 -32.04 26.93 -27.50
C GLU A 100 -31.11 25.76 -27.21
N LEU A 101 -29.86 26.05 -26.80
CA LEU A 101 -28.92 25.03 -26.36
C LEU A 101 -29.48 24.24 -25.16
N ARG A 102 -29.93 24.93 -24.12
CA ARG A 102 -30.52 24.29 -22.93
C ARG A 102 -31.72 23.43 -23.26
N LEU A 103 -32.60 23.91 -24.16
CA LEU A 103 -33.73 23.12 -24.63
C LEU A 103 -33.28 21.84 -25.36
N ALA A 104 -32.25 21.95 -26.20
CA ALA A 104 -31.70 20.77 -26.88
C ALA A 104 -31.06 19.79 -25.93
N VAL A 105 -30.35 20.28 -24.91
CA VAL A 105 -29.76 19.45 -23.85
C VAL A 105 -30.85 18.76 -23.00
N SER A 106 -31.96 19.47 -22.69
CA SER A 106 -33.07 18.91 -21.90
C SER A 106 -33.81 17.78 -22.60
N HIS A 107 -33.73 17.68 -23.92
CA HIS A 107 -34.24 16.54 -24.71
C HIS A 107 -33.35 15.28 -24.56
N ILE A 108 -32.11 15.43 -24.10
CA ILE A 108 -31.16 14.32 -23.89
C ILE A 108 -31.27 13.80 -22.46
N GLY A 109 -31.47 14.69 -21.48
CA GLY A 109 -31.63 14.37 -20.09
C GLY A 109 -31.98 15.61 -19.25
N GLN A 110 -32.48 15.39 -18.03
CA GLN A 110 -32.82 16.47 -17.14
C GLN A 110 -31.52 17.20 -16.70
N ILE A 111 -31.44 18.50 -16.94
CA ILE A 111 -30.32 19.33 -16.47
C ILE A 111 -30.44 19.50 -14.95
N VAL A 112 -29.48 18.97 -14.21
CA VAL A 112 -29.40 19.11 -12.75
C VAL A 112 -28.38 20.16 -12.31
N ALA A 113 -27.36 20.46 -13.16
CA ALA A 113 -26.43 21.55 -12.94
C ALA A 113 -25.83 22.05 -14.26
N GLU A 114 -25.44 23.32 -14.30
CA GLU A 114 -24.73 23.97 -15.39
C GLU A 114 -23.50 24.67 -14.83
N TYR A 115 -22.33 24.35 -15.36
CA TYR A 115 -21.05 24.88 -14.92
C TYR A 115 -20.43 25.71 -16.04
N ASN A 116 -20.24 27.01 -15.81
CA ASN A 116 -19.64 27.93 -16.76
C ASN A 116 -18.15 28.07 -16.46
N TYR A 117 -17.34 27.83 -17.46
CA TYR A 117 -15.90 28.05 -17.43
C TYR A 117 -15.61 29.42 -18.05
N GLU A 118 -15.33 30.39 -17.21
CA GLU A 118 -15.13 31.77 -17.61
C GLU A 118 -13.65 32.11 -17.66
N ASN A 119 -13.24 32.83 -18.69
CA ASN A 119 -11.87 33.31 -18.83
C ASN A 119 -11.56 34.41 -17.80
N ALA A 120 -10.50 34.24 -17.03
CA ALA A 120 -10.10 35.16 -15.96
C ALA A 120 -9.74 36.58 -16.41
N GLY A 121 -9.43 36.79 -17.72
CA GLY A 121 -9.07 38.09 -18.25
C GLY A 121 -10.24 38.84 -18.88
N THR A 122 -11.15 38.09 -19.54
CA THR A 122 -12.25 38.69 -20.33
C THR A 122 -13.62 38.56 -19.69
N GLY A 123 -13.77 37.67 -18.69
CA GLY A 123 -15.06 37.31 -18.09
C GLY A 123 -16.01 36.55 -19.01
N LYS A 124 -15.55 36.17 -20.21
CA LYS A 124 -16.40 35.46 -21.19
C LYS A 124 -16.40 33.97 -20.91
N VAL A 125 -17.55 33.33 -21.08
CA VAL A 125 -17.68 31.88 -21.02
C VAL A 125 -16.94 31.25 -22.21
N GLU A 126 -16.05 30.31 -21.94
CA GLU A 126 -15.28 29.56 -22.95
C GLU A 126 -15.77 28.11 -23.11
N LEU A 127 -16.38 27.55 -22.03
CA LEU A 127 -16.94 26.22 -22.03
C LEU A 127 -18.12 26.16 -21.05
N ILE A 128 -19.14 25.40 -21.38
CA ILE A 128 -20.29 25.08 -20.53
C ILE A 128 -20.32 23.56 -20.34
N VAL A 129 -20.40 23.11 -19.11
CA VAL A 129 -20.61 21.69 -18.79
C VAL A 129 -22.00 21.53 -18.17
N PHE A 130 -22.84 20.71 -18.77
CA PHE A 130 -24.16 20.33 -18.26
C PHE A 130 -24.06 18.98 -17.57
N ARG A 131 -24.48 18.92 -16.32
CA ARG A 131 -24.68 17.65 -15.60
C ARG A 131 -26.15 17.24 -15.72
N LEU A 132 -26.38 16.02 -16.14
CA LEU A 132 -27.72 15.48 -16.43
C LEU A 132 -28.10 14.34 -15.50
N GLU A 133 -29.40 14.10 -15.40
CA GLU A 133 -30.00 12.89 -14.81
C GLU A 133 -30.69 12.09 -15.94
N PRO A 134 -30.40 10.76 -16.11
CA PRO A 134 -29.40 9.96 -15.38
C PRO A 134 -27.97 10.47 -15.59
N LYS A 135 -27.09 10.26 -14.58
CA LYS A 135 -25.75 10.84 -14.48
C LYS A 135 -24.97 10.74 -15.82
N SER A 136 -24.89 11.86 -16.50
CA SER A 136 -24.07 12.05 -17.69
C SER A 136 -23.67 13.51 -17.81
N PHE A 137 -22.69 13.81 -18.67
CA PHE A 137 -22.16 15.14 -18.84
C PHE A 137 -22.12 15.49 -20.32
N LEU A 138 -22.56 16.71 -20.66
CA LEU A 138 -22.45 17.27 -22.00
C LEU A 138 -21.65 18.56 -21.95
N GLN A 139 -20.83 18.76 -22.97
CA GLN A 139 -20.02 19.96 -23.13
C GLN A 139 -20.55 20.80 -24.30
N ALA A 140 -20.55 22.12 -24.13
CA ALA A 140 -20.84 23.06 -25.17
C ALA A 140 -19.93 24.30 -25.04
N HIS A 141 -19.65 24.96 -26.15
CA HIS A 141 -18.86 26.18 -26.13
C HIS A 141 -19.43 27.23 -27.08
N PRO A 142 -19.21 28.53 -26.80
CA PRO A 142 -19.63 29.61 -27.66
C PRO A 142 -18.81 29.64 -28.98
N VAL A 143 -19.47 29.97 -30.07
CA VAL A 143 -18.90 30.28 -31.40
C VAL A 143 -19.43 31.62 -31.87
N LYS A 144 -18.88 32.17 -32.97
CA LYS A 144 -19.29 33.50 -33.48
C LYS A 144 -20.80 33.63 -33.69
N SER A 145 -21.49 32.55 -34.05
CA SER A 145 -22.93 32.55 -34.42
C SER A 145 -23.84 31.93 -33.36
N GLY A 146 -23.33 31.66 -32.13
CA GLY A 146 -24.11 31.02 -31.06
C GLY A 146 -23.30 30.00 -30.26
N TYR A 147 -23.82 28.81 -30.10
CA TYR A 147 -23.23 27.73 -29.30
C TYR A 147 -23.20 26.42 -30.07
N VAL A 148 -22.18 25.60 -29.83
CA VAL A 148 -22.11 24.23 -30.36
C VAL A 148 -21.97 23.26 -29.20
N MET A 149 -22.62 22.08 -29.33
CA MET A 149 -22.62 21.03 -28.29
C MET A 149 -21.41 20.09 -28.47
N THR A 150 -20.23 20.63 -28.31
CA THR A 150 -18.94 19.93 -28.36
C THR A 150 -17.97 20.61 -27.43
N ALA A 151 -16.88 19.91 -27.05
CA ALA A 151 -15.76 20.53 -26.34
C ALA A 151 -15.09 21.61 -27.22
N PRO A 152 -14.56 22.70 -26.62
CA PRO A 152 -13.75 23.68 -27.36
C PRO A 152 -12.43 23.07 -27.85
N PRO A 153 -11.70 23.75 -28.76
CA PRO A 153 -10.33 23.40 -29.07
C PRO A 153 -9.45 23.35 -27.80
N LYS A 154 -8.46 22.46 -27.78
CA LYS A 154 -7.52 22.35 -26.68
C LYS A 154 -6.45 23.45 -26.74
N PRO A 155 -5.85 23.89 -25.63
CA PRO A 155 -6.12 23.41 -24.26
C PRO A 155 -7.47 23.90 -23.71
N TRP A 156 -8.09 23.11 -22.84
CA TRP A 156 -9.37 23.47 -22.22
C TRP A 156 -9.18 24.39 -21.02
N PRO A 157 -10.12 25.34 -20.77
CA PRO A 157 -10.06 26.17 -19.57
C PRO A 157 -10.23 25.29 -18.32
N ILE A 158 -9.58 25.68 -17.21
CA ILE A 158 -9.90 25.14 -15.88
C ILE A 158 -11.12 25.88 -15.30
N PHE A 159 -11.82 25.22 -14.37
CA PHE A 159 -12.99 25.80 -13.72
C PHE A 159 -12.60 26.96 -12.78
N ASN A 160 -13.47 27.98 -12.64
CA ASN A 160 -13.36 29.06 -11.65
C ASN A 160 -12.07 29.91 -11.79
N GLN A 161 -11.64 30.18 -13.03
CA GLN A 161 -10.37 30.88 -13.30
C GLN A 161 -10.22 32.25 -12.59
N ALA A 162 -11.31 33.01 -12.44
CA ALA A 162 -11.27 34.33 -11.81
C ALA A 162 -10.85 34.23 -10.34
N ALA A 163 -11.44 33.31 -9.58
CA ALA A 163 -11.08 33.06 -8.20
C ALA A 163 -9.68 32.42 -8.08
N VAL A 164 -9.33 31.49 -8.98
CA VAL A 164 -7.99 30.89 -9.06
C VAL A 164 -6.93 31.95 -9.25
N LYS A 165 -7.16 32.94 -10.13
CA LYS A 165 -6.23 34.04 -10.38
C LYS A 165 -6.06 34.94 -9.15
N ALA A 166 -7.12 35.16 -8.40
CA ALA A 166 -7.15 36.09 -7.25
C ALA A 166 -6.60 35.47 -5.94
N THR A 167 -6.35 34.15 -5.89
CA THR A 167 -6.03 33.43 -4.67
C THR A 167 -4.68 32.71 -4.77
N GLU A 168 -3.93 32.67 -3.67
CA GLU A 168 -2.65 31.99 -3.59
C GLU A 168 -2.76 30.49 -3.26
N ILE A 169 -3.86 30.07 -2.60
CA ILE A 169 -4.09 28.68 -2.22
C ILE A 169 -5.26 28.12 -3.01
N ILE A 170 -5.00 27.12 -3.83
CA ILE A 170 -5.98 26.52 -4.74
C ILE A 170 -6.15 25.05 -4.40
N ILE A 171 -7.39 24.57 -4.37
CA ILE A 171 -7.72 23.18 -4.16
C ILE A 171 -8.17 22.59 -5.51
N ILE A 172 -7.54 21.49 -5.97
CA ILE A 172 -7.97 20.77 -7.16
C ILE A 172 -8.80 19.58 -6.73
N THR A 173 -10.03 19.49 -7.24
CA THR A 173 -10.97 18.40 -7.04
C THR A 173 -11.27 17.71 -8.38
N GLU A 174 -11.99 16.58 -8.38
CA GLU A 174 -12.33 15.87 -9.60
C GLU A 174 -13.54 16.46 -10.33
N GLY A 175 -14.42 17.15 -9.60
CA GLY A 175 -15.65 17.68 -10.15
C GLY A 175 -15.97 19.11 -9.71
N GLU A 176 -16.78 19.79 -10.54
CA GLU A 176 -17.24 21.16 -10.32
C GLU A 176 -18.13 21.27 -9.07
N LYS A 177 -18.88 20.20 -8.74
CA LYS A 177 -19.73 20.11 -7.55
C LYS A 177 -18.90 20.35 -6.28
N ASP A 178 -17.74 19.76 -6.21
CA ASP A 178 -16.84 19.86 -5.07
C ASP A 178 -16.23 21.25 -4.95
N CYS A 179 -15.91 21.87 -6.09
CA CYS A 179 -15.50 23.28 -6.11
C CYS A 179 -16.58 24.21 -5.53
N HIS A 180 -17.85 23.97 -5.84
CA HIS A 180 -18.97 24.73 -5.26
C HIS A 180 -19.09 24.47 -3.76
N THR A 181 -18.99 23.22 -3.31
CA THR A 181 -19.01 22.88 -1.89
C THR A 181 -17.88 23.58 -1.12
N LEU A 182 -16.67 23.62 -1.65
CA LEU A 182 -15.55 24.33 -1.05
C LEU A 182 -15.80 25.85 -0.96
N ALA A 183 -16.44 26.41 -2.00
CA ALA A 183 -16.76 27.86 -2.05
C ALA A 183 -17.74 28.29 -0.96
N GLU A 184 -18.66 27.41 -0.50
CA GLU A 184 -19.55 27.69 0.65
C GLU A 184 -18.77 28.02 1.94
N TYR A 185 -17.52 27.55 2.05
CA TYR A 185 -16.63 27.75 3.21
C TYR A 185 -15.51 28.75 2.93
N GLY A 186 -15.58 29.49 1.82
CA GLY A 186 -14.58 30.51 1.46
C GLY A 186 -13.29 29.94 0.90
N LEU A 187 -13.29 28.68 0.44
CA LEU A 187 -12.14 28.01 -0.17
C LEU A 187 -12.28 28.02 -1.70
N VAL A 188 -11.15 28.14 -2.40
CA VAL A 188 -11.15 28.20 -3.87
C VAL A 188 -10.81 26.84 -4.44
N GLY A 189 -11.83 26.22 -5.06
CA GLY A 189 -11.70 24.97 -5.80
C GLY A 189 -11.60 25.21 -7.31
N THR A 190 -10.87 24.32 -7.99
CA THR A 190 -10.82 24.20 -9.47
C THR A 190 -10.77 22.75 -9.89
N THR A 191 -11.12 22.50 -11.14
CA THR A 191 -11.05 21.19 -11.79
C THR A 191 -10.83 21.33 -13.29
N SER A 192 -10.40 20.25 -13.95
CA SER A 192 -10.39 20.15 -15.41
C SER A 192 -11.76 19.68 -15.92
N PRO A 193 -12.23 20.13 -17.08
CA PRO A 193 -13.45 19.61 -17.68
C PRO A 193 -13.27 18.13 -18.08
N ALA A 194 -14.37 17.37 -18.02
CA ALA A 194 -14.46 15.95 -18.41
C ALA A 194 -13.84 14.93 -17.42
N GLY A 195 -13.51 15.32 -16.19
CA GLY A 195 -13.18 14.40 -15.10
C GLY A 195 -11.87 13.63 -15.27
N ALA A 196 -11.76 12.50 -14.59
CA ALA A 196 -10.55 11.69 -14.49
C ALA A 196 -9.95 11.27 -15.85
N GLY A 197 -8.60 11.34 -15.97
CA GLY A 197 -7.84 10.97 -17.17
C GLY A 197 -7.86 11.99 -18.30
N LYS A 198 -8.38 13.21 -18.07
CA LYS A 198 -8.41 14.29 -19.05
C LYS A 198 -7.63 15.54 -18.63
N GLY A 199 -7.02 15.55 -17.47
CA GLY A 199 -6.24 16.67 -16.94
C GLY A 199 -5.14 17.18 -17.89
N GLN A 200 -4.59 16.32 -18.74
CA GLN A 200 -3.58 16.67 -19.76
C GLN A 200 -4.08 17.62 -20.84
N TYR A 201 -5.38 17.82 -20.97
CA TYR A 201 -5.96 18.72 -21.97
C TYR A 201 -6.33 20.08 -21.41
N ALA A 202 -6.22 20.27 -20.09
CA ALA A 202 -6.56 21.52 -19.44
C ALA A 202 -5.36 22.48 -19.38
N ASP A 203 -5.64 23.78 -19.40
CA ASP A 203 -4.66 24.84 -19.19
C ASP A 203 -4.53 25.14 -17.70
N TRP A 204 -3.48 24.61 -17.09
CA TRP A 204 -3.16 24.80 -15.69
C TRP A 204 -2.27 26.04 -15.42
N GLY A 205 -1.96 26.85 -16.43
CA GLY A 205 -0.99 27.96 -16.36
C GLY A 205 -1.25 28.95 -15.20
N LEU A 206 -2.51 29.15 -14.80
CA LEU A 206 -2.88 30.01 -13.67
C LEU A 206 -2.40 29.50 -12.30
N LEU A 207 -1.90 28.26 -12.22
CA LEU A 207 -1.39 27.66 -10.99
C LEU A 207 0.11 27.89 -10.76
N ALA A 208 0.81 28.45 -11.73
CA ALA A 208 2.24 28.71 -11.64
C ALA A 208 2.60 29.50 -10.36
N GLY A 209 3.55 29.00 -9.57
CA GLY A 209 4.04 29.61 -8.34
C GLY A 209 3.10 29.57 -7.14
N LYS A 210 1.89 29.06 -7.29
CA LYS A 210 0.89 29.02 -6.22
C LYS A 210 1.05 27.81 -5.28
N LYS A 211 0.36 27.84 -4.14
CA LYS A 211 0.14 26.67 -3.30
C LYS A 211 -1.07 25.92 -3.80
N VAL A 212 -0.86 24.68 -4.26
CA VAL A 212 -1.91 23.81 -4.80
C VAL A 212 -2.12 22.63 -3.85
N ILE A 213 -3.36 22.32 -3.53
CA ILE A 213 -3.74 21.18 -2.71
C ILE A 213 -4.62 20.27 -3.56
N LEU A 214 -4.14 19.07 -3.86
CA LEU A 214 -4.86 18.03 -4.58
C LEU A 214 -5.76 17.28 -3.60
N TRP A 215 -7.05 17.17 -3.91
CA TRP A 215 -8.01 16.41 -3.13
C TRP A 215 -8.67 15.35 -4.01
N PRO A 216 -8.10 14.12 -4.07
CA PRO A 216 -8.67 13.02 -4.85
C PRO A 216 -9.95 12.46 -4.22
N ASP A 217 -10.83 11.90 -5.03
CA ASP A 217 -11.89 11.02 -4.56
C ASP A 217 -11.30 9.81 -3.84
N ALA A 218 -12.06 9.19 -2.95
CA ALA A 218 -11.58 8.10 -2.09
C ALA A 218 -11.44 6.75 -2.82
N ASP A 219 -11.04 6.75 -4.10
CA ASP A 219 -10.84 5.55 -4.90
C ASP A 219 -9.48 5.53 -5.65
N GLU A 220 -9.20 4.45 -6.34
CA GLU A 220 -7.93 4.31 -7.09
C GLU A 220 -7.89 5.20 -8.35
N PRO A 221 -8.97 5.30 -9.16
CA PRO A 221 -9.02 6.24 -10.28
C PRO A 221 -8.76 7.69 -9.86
N GLY A 222 -9.34 8.15 -8.76
CA GLY A 222 -9.16 9.49 -8.24
C GLY A 222 -7.72 9.78 -7.83
N ARG A 223 -7.11 8.86 -7.08
CA ARG A 223 -5.68 8.97 -6.73
C ARG A 223 -4.78 9.01 -7.95
N LYS A 224 -5.06 8.19 -8.95
CA LYS A 224 -4.31 8.16 -10.21
C LYS A 224 -4.45 9.48 -10.97
N HIS A 225 -5.69 9.98 -11.10
CA HIS A 225 -5.97 11.26 -11.77
C HIS A 225 -5.20 12.42 -11.12
N MET A 226 -5.25 12.55 -9.79
CA MET A 226 -4.52 13.60 -9.08
C MET A 226 -3.00 13.43 -9.19
N GLY A 227 -2.50 12.19 -9.29
CA GLY A 227 -1.10 11.93 -9.60
C GLY A 227 -0.71 12.46 -10.99
N GLU A 228 -1.50 12.18 -12.02
CA GLU A 228 -1.30 12.71 -13.39
C GLU A 228 -1.36 14.24 -13.43
N VAL A 229 -2.30 14.86 -12.73
CA VAL A 229 -2.41 16.32 -12.63
C VAL A 229 -1.16 16.90 -11.93
N ASN A 230 -0.68 16.27 -10.85
CA ASN A 230 0.54 16.68 -10.18
C ASN A 230 1.76 16.68 -11.13
N GLU A 231 1.93 15.61 -11.92
CA GLU A 231 3.03 15.53 -12.90
C GLU A 231 2.97 16.67 -13.93
N ILE A 232 1.78 17.06 -14.37
CA ILE A 232 1.58 18.14 -15.33
C ILE A 232 1.90 19.50 -14.71
N ILE A 233 1.33 19.82 -13.54
CA ILE A 233 1.50 21.15 -12.93
C ILE A 233 2.89 21.39 -12.38
N GLN A 234 3.65 20.33 -12.06
CA GLN A 234 5.06 20.45 -11.68
C GLN A 234 5.95 20.90 -12.85
N GLN A 235 5.48 20.89 -14.08
CA GLN A 235 6.20 21.39 -15.25
C GLN A 235 5.97 22.89 -15.52
N LEU A 236 5.11 23.55 -14.75
CA LEU A 236 4.88 24.98 -14.85
C LEU A 236 6.09 25.79 -14.36
N GLU A 237 6.26 27.00 -14.86
CA GLU A 237 7.33 27.93 -14.46
C GLU A 237 6.76 29.26 -13.93
N PRO A 238 6.98 29.58 -12.66
CA PRO A 238 7.59 28.73 -11.63
C PRO A 238 6.67 27.59 -11.20
N PRO A 239 7.21 26.41 -10.81
CA PRO A 239 6.36 25.29 -10.40
C PRO A 239 5.57 25.63 -9.13
N PRO A 240 4.32 25.18 -9.01
CA PRO A 240 3.54 25.36 -7.80
C PRO A 240 4.08 24.48 -6.66
N ARG A 241 3.84 24.90 -5.42
CA ARG A 241 4.01 24.03 -4.25
C ARG A 241 2.78 23.15 -4.09
N VAL A 242 2.93 21.86 -4.35
CA VAL A 242 1.81 20.91 -4.40
C VAL A 242 1.74 20.08 -3.14
N PHE A 243 0.53 19.96 -2.59
CA PHE A 243 0.19 19.14 -1.45
C PHE A 243 -0.94 18.18 -1.84
N MET A 244 -1.07 17.05 -1.14
CA MET A 244 -2.13 16.07 -1.38
C MET A 244 -2.85 15.71 -0.07
N VAL A 245 -4.17 15.79 -0.08
CA VAL A 245 -5.02 15.26 0.96
C VAL A 245 -5.00 13.73 0.86
N GLN A 246 -4.95 13.04 2.00
CA GLN A 246 -5.00 11.58 2.07
C GLN A 246 -6.43 11.12 2.41
N PRO A 247 -7.28 10.73 1.45
CA PRO A 247 -8.68 10.35 1.72
C PRO A 247 -8.82 9.21 2.72
N GLY A 248 -7.84 8.29 2.75
CA GLY A 248 -7.83 7.18 3.71
C GLY A 248 -7.69 7.58 5.17
N SER A 249 -7.38 8.86 5.47
CA SER A 249 -7.38 9.42 6.83
C SER A 249 -8.70 10.10 7.22
N LEU A 250 -9.66 10.19 6.29
CA LEU A 250 -10.92 10.93 6.44
C LEU A 250 -12.14 10.04 6.69
N ASP A 251 -11.94 8.72 6.89
CA ASP A 251 -13.01 7.72 7.03
C ASP A 251 -14.04 7.72 5.89
N LEU A 252 -13.59 8.09 4.68
CA LEU A 252 -14.39 8.10 3.47
C LEU A 252 -14.52 6.69 2.88
N ARG A 253 -15.70 6.36 2.39
CA ARG A 253 -15.96 5.13 1.63
C ARG A 253 -15.36 5.24 0.23
N ASN A 254 -15.20 4.09 -0.43
CA ASN A 254 -14.69 4.05 -1.79
C ASN A 254 -15.57 4.87 -2.76
N GLY A 255 -14.97 5.86 -3.43
CA GLY A 255 -15.63 6.76 -4.38
C GLY A 255 -16.34 7.97 -3.78
N GLU A 256 -16.25 8.18 -2.46
CA GLU A 256 -16.75 9.41 -1.84
C GLU A 256 -15.81 10.59 -2.09
N ASP A 257 -16.42 11.77 -2.27
CA ASP A 257 -15.78 13.03 -2.66
C ASP A 257 -15.78 14.06 -1.52
N VAL A 258 -15.31 15.28 -1.81
CA VAL A 258 -15.31 16.42 -0.86
C VAL A 258 -16.72 16.74 -0.36
N THR A 259 -17.71 16.70 -1.24
CA THR A 259 -19.10 17.01 -0.89
C THR A 259 -19.68 15.97 0.05
N ASP A 260 -19.35 14.69 -0.14
CA ASP A 260 -19.77 13.61 0.75
C ASP A 260 -19.13 13.78 2.13
N TYR A 261 -17.85 14.13 2.19
CA TYR A 261 -17.16 14.43 3.44
C TYR A 261 -17.80 15.59 4.21
N VAL A 262 -18.08 16.70 3.53
CA VAL A 262 -18.78 17.84 4.13
C VAL A 262 -20.17 17.44 4.62
N GLY A 263 -20.87 16.58 3.88
CA GLY A 263 -22.16 16.01 4.29
C GLY A 263 -22.06 15.22 5.60
N GLN A 264 -21.04 14.39 5.75
CA GLN A 264 -20.79 13.63 6.99
C GLN A 264 -20.50 14.55 8.18
N LEU A 265 -19.67 15.58 7.99
CA LEU A 265 -19.39 16.57 9.04
C LEU A 265 -20.63 17.31 9.51
N LYS A 266 -21.52 17.71 8.58
CA LYS A 266 -22.81 18.35 8.89
C LYS A 266 -23.71 17.44 9.73
N VAL A 267 -23.77 16.13 9.41
CA VAL A 267 -24.57 15.14 10.17
C VAL A 267 -24.05 14.98 11.60
N VAL A 268 -22.73 14.99 11.80
CA VAL A 268 -22.12 14.85 13.14
C VAL A 268 -22.17 16.16 13.94
N GLY A 269 -22.53 17.30 13.30
CA GLY A 269 -22.58 18.62 13.95
C GLY A 269 -21.21 19.26 14.20
N THR A 270 -20.20 18.87 13.44
CA THR A 270 -18.84 19.42 13.51
C THR A 270 -18.78 20.77 12.79
N ASP A 271 -17.96 21.71 13.29
CA ASP A 271 -17.63 22.93 12.53
C ASP A 271 -16.88 22.56 11.24
N VAL A 272 -17.62 22.59 10.14
CA VAL A 272 -17.13 22.17 8.82
C VAL A 272 -15.94 23.00 8.38
N LYS A 273 -15.99 24.33 8.60
CA LYS A 273 -14.89 25.22 8.17
C LYS A 273 -13.60 24.88 8.90
N GLN A 274 -13.67 24.73 10.23
CA GLN A 274 -12.52 24.36 11.04
C GLN A 274 -11.96 22.99 10.65
N ALA A 275 -12.84 22.00 10.39
CA ALA A 275 -12.43 20.67 9.95
C ALA A 275 -11.72 20.71 8.60
N LEU A 276 -12.25 21.45 7.62
CA LEU A 276 -11.60 21.64 6.31
C LEU A 276 -10.23 22.30 6.44
N GLU A 277 -10.10 23.37 7.25
CA GLU A 277 -8.83 24.04 7.51
C GLU A 277 -7.79 23.08 8.12
N GLN A 278 -8.20 22.22 9.06
CA GLN A 278 -7.32 21.20 9.66
C GLN A 278 -6.84 20.18 8.64
N ILE A 279 -7.73 19.70 7.75
CA ILE A 279 -7.37 18.75 6.70
C ILE A 279 -6.37 19.35 5.71
N LEU A 280 -6.65 20.58 5.26
CA LEU A 280 -5.78 21.28 4.32
C LEU A 280 -4.40 21.60 4.94
N ALA A 281 -4.36 21.88 6.25
CA ALA A 281 -3.12 22.03 7.00
C ALA A 281 -2.35 20.71 7.16
N GLY A 282 -3.07 19.59 7.23
CA GLY A 282 -2.50 18.22 7.32
C GLY A 282 -2.16 17.58 5.96
N ALA A 283 -2.39 18.28 4.84
CA ALA A 283 -2.07 17.74 3.53
C ALA A 283 -0.55 17.56 3.35
N THR A 284 -0.16 16.43 2.74
CA THR A 284 1.25 16.05 2.55
C THR A 284 1.83 16.72 1.31
N GLU A 285 2.99 17.36 1.43
CA GLU A 285 3.68 17.99 0.28
C GLU A 285 4.10 16.92 -0.74
N CYS A 286 3.74 17.11 -2.00
CA CYS A 286 4.07 16.20 -3.10
C CYS A 286 5.51 16.41 -3.58
N GLY A 287 6.09 15.33 -4.20
CA GLY A 287 7.43 15.35 -4.76
C GLY A 287 8.47 14.68 -3.86
N VAL A 288 9.68 14.54 -4.39
CA VAL A 288 10.78 13.79 -3.72
C VAL A 288 11.17 14.43 -2.38
N VAL A 289 11.17 15.76 -2.32
CA VAL A 289 11.54 16.52 -1.11
C VAL A 289 10.39 16.57 -0.10
N GLY A 290 9.13 16.59 -0.56
CA GLY A 290 7.95 16.59 0.32
C GLY A 290 7.87 15.35 1.19
N GLY A 291 8.12 14.17 0.62
CA GLY A 291 8.19 12.93 1.37
C GLY A 291 9.31 12.92 2.43
N LEU A 292 10.46 13.50 2.12
CA LEU A 292 11.55 13.65 3.10
C LEU A 292 11.15 14.60 4.23
N ARG A 293 10.54 15.74 3.90
CA ARG A 293 10.05 16.71 4.89
C ARG A 293 9.07 16.06 5.85
N GLN A 294 8.08 15.31 5.35
CA GLN A 294 7.13 14.59 6.19
C GLN A 294 7.82 13.62 7.16
N VAL A 295 8.83 12.88 6.68
CA VAL A 295 9.63 11.98 7.55
C VAL A 295 10.35 12.75 8.64
N LEU A 296 10.91 13.94 8.34
CA LEU A 296 11.57 14.79 9.32
C LEU A 296 10.58 15.35 10.34
N ASP A 297 9.46 15.88 9.89
CA ASP A 297 8.40 16.46 10.75
C ASP A 297 7.81 15.38 11.68
N ASP A 298 7.51 14.18 11.16
CA ASP A 298 7.04 13.04 11.95
C ASP A 298 8.10 12.58 12.98
N THR A 299 9.38 12.71 12.65
CA THR A 299 10.48 12.38 13.57
C THR A 299 10.63 13.43 14.66
N ILE A 300 10.60 14.72 14.29
CA ILE A 300 10.71 15.86 15.22
C ILE A 300 9.54 15.87 16.20
N SER A 301 8.32 15.62 15.71
CA SER A 301 7.11 15.55 16.55
C SER A 301 7.00 14.27 17.41
N GLY A 302 7.92 13.32 17.24
CA GLY A 302 7.89 12.01 17.93
C GLY A 302 6.85 11.03 17.36
N LYS A 303 6.10 11.38 16.33
CA LYS A 303 5.14 10.49 15.67
C LYS A 303 5.84 9.31 15.00
N ARG A 304 7.04 9.52 14.44
CA ARG A 304 7.91 8.49 13.89
C ARG A 304 9.07 8.21 14.85
N GLN A 305 8.79 7.42 15.87
CA GLN A 305 9.76 6.99 16.87
C GLN A 305 9.82 5.46 16.95
N ALA A 306 11.01 4.91 17.15
CA ALA A 306 11.17 3.50 17.42
C ALA A 306 10.58 3.16 18.79
N LEU A 307 9.80 2.08 18.86
CA LEU A 307 9.34 1.55 20.12
C LEU A 307 10.53 0.90 20.85
N LEU A 308 10.58 1.08 22.16
CA LEU A 308 11.61 0.46 22.98
C LEU A 308 11.29 -1.03 23.22
N MET A 309 12.33 -1.84 23.19
CA MET A 309 12.31 -3.23 23.65
C MET A 309 12.68 -3.27 25.14
N PRO A 310 12.42 -4.37 25.88
CA PRO A 310 12.84 -4.49 27.28
C PRO A 310 14.37 -4.48 27.44
N TRP A 311 15.10 -4.54 26.34
CA TRP A 311 16.56 -4.52 26.23
C TRP A 311 17.00 -3.21 25.60
N VAL A 312 17.40 -2.28 26.46
CA VAL A 312 17.63 -0.87 26.07
C VAL A 312 18.77 -0.75 25.07
N LYS A 313 19.89 -1.41 25.32
CA LYS A 313 21.06 -1.33 24.42
C LYS A 313 20.78 -1.95 23.06
N LEU A 314 20.03 -3.06 23.01
CA LEU A 314 19.57 -3.66 21.76
C LEU A 314 18.65 -2.71 20.98
N SER A 315 17.74 -2.02 21.67
CA SER A 315 16.86 -1.02 21.05
C SER A 315 17.65 0.10 20.39
N GLU A 316 18.63 0.68 21.12
CA GLU A 316 19.49 1.76 20.61
C GLU A 316 20.35 1.34 19.42
N LEU A 317 20.89 0.13 19.47
CA LEU A 317 21.82 -0.38 18.46
C LEU A 317 21.13 -0.88 17.19
N THR A 318 19.82 -1.14 17.22
CA THR A 318 19.11 -1.70 16.06
C THR A 318 18.01 -0.82 15.52
N LEU A 319 17.33 -0.02 16.35
CA LEU A 319 16.07 0.66 16.03
C LEU A 319 15.08 -0.29 15.31
N ALA A 320 15.05 -1.55 15.77
CA ALA A 320 14.35 -2.64 15.10
C ALA A 320 12.83 -2.42 14.99
N LEU A 321 12.25 -1.65 15.92
CA LEU A 321 10.81 -1.34 15.98
C LEU A 321 10.48 0.07 15.48
N LEU A 322 11.29 0.61 14.56
CA LEU A 322 10.96 1.86 13.87
C LEU A 322 9.80 1.59 12.87
N PRO A 323 8.75 2.44 12.82
CA PRO A 323 7.62 2.27 11.92
C PRO A 323 8.04 2.08 10.45
N GLY A 324 7.42 1.12 9.77
CA GLY A 324 7.70 0.76 8.38
C GLY A 324 8.90 -0.16 8.17
N MET A 325 9.48 -0.72 9.26
CA MET A 325 10.68 -1.55 9.21
C MET A 325 10.37 -3.03 9.37
N VAL A 326 11.18 -3.85 8.71
CA VAL A 326 11.18 -5.31 8.83
C VAL A 326 12.44 -5.73 9.60
N SER A 327 12.24 -6.52 10.65
CA SER A 327 13.29 -7.09 11.49
C SER A 327 13.23 -8.60 11.47
N ILE A 328 14.37 -9.25 11.48
CA ILE A 328 14.50 -10.71 11.49
C ILE A 328 15.18 -11.14 12.78
N ILE A 329 14.57 -12.13 13.44
CA ILE A 329 15.16 -12.86 14.56
C ILE A 329 15.56 -14.24 14.05
N ALA A 330 16.85 -14.47 13.92
CA ALA A 330 17.42 -15.72 13.45
C ALA A 330 18.07 -16.51 14.58
N GLY A 331 18.23 -17.80 14.40
CA GLY A 331 18.93 -18.67 15.35
C GLY A 331 18.61 -20.14 15.12
N ALA A 332 19.50 -21.02 15.59
CA ALA A 332 19.31 -22.46 15.49
C ALA A 332 18.00 -22.93 16.14
N PRO A 333 17.48 -24.12 15.80
CA PRO A 333 16.45 -24.77 16.61
C PRO A 333 16.89 -24.83 18.08
N GLY A 334 15.99 -24.51 19.00
CA GLY A 334 16.33 -24.44 20.44
C GLY A 334 17.10 -23.20 20.91
N ALA A 335 17.36 -22.21 20.04
CA ALA A 335 17.98 -20.93 20.41
C ALA A 335 17.04 -19.99 21.20
N LEU A 336 15.88 -20.46 21.63
CA LEU A 336 14.92 -19.75 22.50
C LEU A 336 14.22 -18.55 21.83
N LYS A 337 14.16 -18.49 20.50
CA LYS A 337 13.54 -17.39 19.74
C LYS A 337 12.11 -17.07 20.19
N SER A 338 11.25 -18.09 20.33
CA SER A 338 9.84 -17.89 20.74
C SER A 338 9.72 -17.32 22.17
N PHE A 339 10.55 -17.77 23.13
CA PHE A 339 10.58 -17.15 24.46
C PHE A 339 11.05 -15.70 24.43
N TRP A 340 12.03 -15.40 23.57
CA TRP A 340 12.50 -14.03 23.38
C TRP A 340 11.40 -13.14 22.80
N LEU A 341 10.67 -13.62 21.79
CA LEU A 341 9.54 -12.91 21.17
C LEU A 341 8.36 -12.75 22.15
N LEU A 342 8.04 -13.76 22.94
CA LEU A 342 7.00 -13.68 23.98
C LEU A 342 7.32 -12.61 25.02
N GLN A 343 8.57 -12.55 25.52
CA GLN A 343 8.98 -11.50 26.46
C GLN A 343 8.89 -10.11 25.86
N LEU A 344 9.30 -9.93 24.60
CA LEU A 344 9.18 -8.68 23.87
C LEU A 344 7.72 -8.26 23.72
N LEU A 345 6.86 -9.17 23.26
CA LEU A 345 5.44 -8.89 23.01
C LEU A 345 4.68 -8.59 24.32
N ALA A 346 4.98 -9.32 25.40
CA ALA A 346 4.39 -9.06 26.71
C ALA A 346 4.76 -7.67 27.23
N PHE A 347 6.04 -7.29 27.13
CA PHE A 347 6.51 -5.96 27.52
C PHE A 347 5.82 -4.84 26.73
N LEU A 348 5.70 -4.99 25.41
CA LEU A 348 5.04 -4.01 24.54
C LEU A 348 3.55 -3.90 24.86
N TYR A 349 2.88 -5.04 25.07
CA TYR A 349 1.46 -5.07 25.40
C TYR A 349 1.17 -4.40 26.75
N GLU A 350 1.99 -4.63 27.77
CA GLU A 350 1.89 -3.96 29.08
C GLU A 350 2.14 -2.45 28.96
N GLY A 351 2.99 -2.03 28.03
CA GLY A 351 3.21 -0.63 27.67
C GLY A 351 2.09 0.00 26.82
N GLY A 352 0.95 -0.71 26.64
CA GLY A 352 -0.20 -0.21 25.87
C GLY A 352 -0.03 -0.24 24.34
N VAL A 353 1.04 -0.89 23.85
CA VAL A 353 1.26 -1.04 22.40
C VAL A 353 0.37 -2.16 21.85
N LYS A 354 -0.42 -1.86 20.82
CA LYS A 354 -1.19 -2.89 20.10
C LYS A 354 -0.22 -3.81 19.34
N VAL A 355 -0.16 -5.06 19.74
CA VAL A 355 0.67 -6.10 19.12
C VAL A 355 -0.18 -7.11 18.37
N ALA A 356 0.42 -7.88 17.47
CA ALA A 356 -0.19 -9.06 16.86
C ALA A 356 0.89 -10.12 16.64
N CYS A 357 0.60 -11.37 16.98
CA CYS A 357 1.49 -12.51 16.76
C CYS A 357 0.77 -13.60 16.00
N TYR A 358 1.43 -14.15 14.97
CA TYR A 358 0.98 -15.35 14.29
C TYR A 358 1.96 -16.50 14.57
N GLU A 359 1.48 -17.49 15.30
CA GLU A 359 2.22 -18.69 15.63
C GLU A 359 2.00 -19.74 14.54
N LEU A 360 3.06 -20.17 13.90
CA LEU A 360 2.99 -21.03 12.71
C LEU A 360 3.36 -22.49 13.01
N GLU A 361 4.06 -22.74 14.12
CA GLU A 361 4.57 -24.08 14.49
C GLU A 361 3.68 -24.79 15.52
N HIS A 362 3.15 -24.05 16.48
CA HIS A 362 2.34 -24.59 17.57
C HIS A 362 1.07 -23.77 17.76
N ASP A 363 0.09 -24.34 18.48
CA ASP A 363 -1.16 -23.66 18.79
C ASP A 363 -0.99 -22.53 19.83
N ARG A 364 -2.01 -21.70 19.93
CA ARG A 364 -2.08 -20.58 20.87
C ARG A 364 -1.92 -21.02 22.32
N THR A 365 -2.51 -22.15 22.71
CA THR A 365 -2.49 -22.65 24.09
C THR A 365 -1.07 -23.00 24.52
N TYR A 366 -0.30 -23.62 23.62
CA TYR A 366 1.11 -23.93 23.84
C TYR A 366 1.93 -22.66 24.13
N HIS A 367 1.73 -21.60 23.37
CA HIS A 367 2.45 -20.33 23.57
C HIS A 367 1.96 -19.57 24.80
N LEU A 368 0.65 -19.61 25.10
CA LEU A 368 0.11 -19.02 26.35
C LEU A 368 0.61 -19.72 27.61
N ASN A 369 0.78 -21.04 27.57
CA ASN A 369 1.41 -21.76 28.70
C ASN A 369 2.86 -21.33 28.92
N ARG A 370 3.66 -21.19 27.85
CA ARG A 370 5.02 -20.66 27.93
C ARG A 370 5.05 -19.23 28.47
N LEU A 371 4.12 -18.39 28.01
CA LEU A 371 4.01 -17.02 28.48
C LEU A 371 3.61 -16.97 29.96
N LEU A 372 2.69 -17.82 30.40
CA LEU A 372 2.33 -17.95 31.81
C LEU A 372 3.57 -18.31 32.67
N ALA A 373 4.30 -19.36 32.28
CA ALA A 373 5.52 -19.80 32.98
C ALA A 373 6.56 -18.67 33.07
N GLN A 374 6.79 -17.96 31.95
CA GLN A 374 7.74 -16.85 31.90
C GLN A 374 7.29 -15.65 32.76
N ARG A 375 6.01 -15.34 32.79
CA ARG A 375 5.47 -14.25 33.62
C ARG A 375 5.46 -14.56 35.10
N CYS A 376 5.20 -15.82 35.48
CA CYS A 376 5.31 -16.27 36.84
C CYS A 376 6.77 -16.37 37.30
N GLY A 377 7.72 -16.46 36.38
CA GLY A 377 9.10 -16.81 36.65
C GLY A 377 9.24 -18.24 37.17
N GLU A 378 8.36 -19.16 36.72
CA GLU A 378 8.24 -20.54 37.21
C GLU A 378 8.22 -21.52 36.02
N SER A 379 9.41 -22.05 35.71
CA SER A 379 9.56 -22.97 34.58
C SER A 379 8.89 -24.33 34.77
N ASN A 380 8.63 -24.73 36.03
CA ASN A 380 7.93 -25.97 36.31
C ASN A 380 6.48 -26.00 35.80
N LEU A 381 5.88 -24.84 35.48
CA LEU A 381 4.61 -24.75 34.75
C LEU A 381 4.67 -25.35 33.34
N LEU A 382 5.85 -25.71 32.84
CA LEU A 382 6.03 -26.46 31.59
C LEU A 382 6.23 -27.96 31.81
N ASN A 383 6.29 -28.42 33.08
CA ASN A 383 6.48 -29.81 33.43
C ASN A 383 5.13 -30.46 33.82
N PRO A 384 4.57 -31.37 33.00
CA PRO A 384 3.28 -32.01 33.31
C PRO A 384 3.23 -32.78 34.63
N VAL A 385 4.38 -33.36 35.08
CA VAL A 385 4.45 -34.08 36.33
C VAL A 385 4.32 -33.10 37.51
N TRP A 386 5.10 -32.02 37.50
CA TRP A 386 5.02 -31.00 38.53
C TRP A 386 3.64 -30.33 38.61
N ILE A 387 3.03 -30.03 37.46
CA ILE A 387 1.66 -29.46 37.36
C ILE A 387 0.66 -30.39 38.08
N ARG A 388 0.70 -31.69 37.78
CA ARG A 388 -0.17 -32.68 38.41
C ARG A 388 0.02 -32.77 39.92
N ASP A 389 1.26 -32.67 40.38
CA ASP A 389 1.63 -32.86 41.78
C ASP A 389 1.43 -31.56 42.60
N ASN A 390 1.26 -30.39 41.97
CA ASN A 390 1.09 -29.07 42.60
C ASN A 390 -0.15 -28.28 42.13
N PRO A 391 -1.36 -28.88 42.05
CA PRO A 391 -2.52 -28.25 41.43
C PRO A 391 -2.95 -26.94 42.08
N GLY A 392 -2.83 -26.82 43.39
CA GLY A 392 -3.20 -25.60 44.14
C GLY A 392 -2.33 -24.39 43.76
N GLU A 393 -1.04 -24.60 43.65
CA GLU A 393 -0.09 -23.55 43.24
C GLU A 393 -0.29 -23.16 41.78
N VAL A 394 -0.48 -24.16 40.90
CA VAL A 394 -0.73 -23.94 39.48
C VAL A 394 -1.98 -23.08 39.26
N TYR A 395 -3.09 -23.40 39.93
CA TYR A 395 -4.31 -22.60 39.82
C TYR A 395 -4.13 -21.19 40.42
N ALA A 396 -3.42 -21.03 41.51
CA ALA A 396 -3.16 -19.71 42.08
C ALA A 396 -2.33 -18.83 41.14
N LEU A 397 -1.31 -19.36 40.49
CA LEU A 397 -0.50 -18.68 39.50
C LEU A 397 -1.31 -18.35 38.25
N PHE A 398 -2.14 -19.27 37.77
CA PHE A 398 -3.03 -19.05 36.63
C PHE A 398 -4.04 -17.92 36.89
N GLU A 399 -4.77 -17.98 38.01
CA GLU A 399 -5.77 -16.95 38.34
C GLU A 399 -5.14 -15.57 38.51
N LYS A 400 -3.92 -15.49 39.08
CA LYS A 400 -3.15 -14.24 39.23
C LYS A 400 -2.89 -13.58 37.84
N HIS A 401 -2.65 -14.37 36.80
CA HIS A 401 -2.28 -13.86 35.46
C HIS A 401 -3.39 -13.97 34.41
N LYS A 402 -4.53 -14.53 34.77
CA LYS A 402 -5.66 -14.82 33.88
C LYS A 402 -6.13 -13.61 33.04
N THR A 403 -6.36 -12.47 33.69
CA THR A 403 -6.81 -11.25 33.00
C THR A 403 -5.82 -10.79 31.93
N PHE A 404 -4.51 -10.88 32.24
CA PHE A 404 -3.47 -10.57 31.26
C PHE A 404 -3.49 -11.56 30.10
N LEU A 405 -3.56 -12.86 30.38
CA LEU A 405 -3.55 -13.91 29.35
C LEU A 405 -4.78 -13.83 28.43
N GLU A 406 -5.96 -13.55 28.99
CA GLU A 406 -7.19 -13.34 28.22
C GLU A 406 -7.09 -12.11 27.31
N GLY A 407 -6.55 -11.01 27.83
CA GLY A 407 -6.32 -9.79 27.06
C GLY A 407 -5.29 -9.97 25.95
N PHE A 408 -4.12 -10.50 26.30
CA PHE A 408 -3.02 -10.74 25.36
C PHE A 408 -3.36 -11.80 24.31
N GLY A 409 -4.03 -12.89 24.72
CA GLY A 409 -4.41 -14.01 23.83
C GLY A 409 -5.28 -13.60 22.65
N ARG A 410 -5.99 -12.46 22.73
CA ARG A 410 -6.75 -11.88 21.60
C ARG A 410 -5.87 -11.37 20.48
N TYR A 411 -4.60 -11.12 20.77
CA TYR A 411 -3.59 -10.63 19.82
C TYR A 411 -2.63 -11.72 19.35
N MET A 412 -2.95 -12.99 19.68
CA MET A 412 -2.21 -14.17 19.25
C MET A 412 -3.10 -15.03 18.33
N TRP A 413 -2.62 -15.31 17.15
CA TRP A 413 -3.24 -16.19 16.14
C TRP A 413 -2.35 -17.40 15.97
N ASP A 414 -2.92 -18.50 15.55
CA ASP A 414 -2.21 -19.72 15.20
C ASP A 414 -2.64 -20.27 13.85
N ALA A 415 -1.81 -21.13 13.29
CA ALA A 415 -2.06 -21.82 12.04
C ALA A 415 -2.73 -23.20 12.24
N ALA A 416 -3.23 -23.49 13.46
CA ALA A 416 -3.79 -24.80 13.79
C ALA A 416 -4.76 -25.27 12.68
N ASP A 417 -4.43 -26.39 12.09
CA ASP A 417 -5.22 -27.10 11.08
C ASP A 417 -5.49 -26.34 9.76
N LYS A 418 -4.70 -25.32 9.41
CA LYS A 418 -4.84 -24.56 8.14
C LYS A 418 -3.53 -24.49 7.39
N GLU A 419 -3.56 -24.86 6.11
CA GLU A 419 -2.46 -24.54 5.22
C GLU A 419 -2.34 -23.02 5.04
N MET A 420 -1.19 -22.48 5.43
CA MET A 420 -0.88 -21.07 5.27
C MET A 420 0.05 -20.85 4.10
N THR A 421 -0.34 -19.94 3.21
CA THR A 421 0.53 -19.49 2.11
C THR A 421 1.16 -18.14 2.46
N LEU A 422 2.29 -17.81 1.85
CA LEU A 422 2.91 -16.49 2.02
C LEU A 422 1.98 -15.36 1.58
N LYS A 423 1.11 -15.59 0.59
CA LYS A 423 0.11 -14.63 0.14
C LYS A 423 -0.95 -14.35 1.21
N SER A 424 -1.53 -15.41 1.82
CA SER A 424 -2.53 -15.26 2.89
C SER A 424 -1.92 -14.61 4.13
N LEU A 425 -0.66 -14.92 4.43
CA LEU A 425 0.07 -14.32 5.54
C LEU A 425 0.36 -12.83 5.32
N ALA A 426 0.71 -12.43 4.07
CA ALA A 426 0.88 -11.01 3.72
C ALA A 426 -0.43 -10.23 3.86
N GLU A 427 -1.56 -10.81 3.46
CA GLU A 427 -2.86 -10.19 3.64
C GLU A 427 -3.24 -10.08 5.13
N TRP A 428 -2.94 -11.09 5.93
CA TRP A 428 -3.12 -11.03 7.38
C TRP A 428 -2.28 -9.90 8.01
N VAL A 429 -1.00 -9.77 7.61
CA VAL A 429 -0.13 -8.66 8.08
C VAL A 429 -0.74 -7.31 7.73
N LYS A 430 -1.27 -7.16 6.51
CA LYS A 430 -1.95 -5.94 6.07
C LYS A 430 -3.16 -5.62 6.95
N GLN A 431 -4.05 -6.60 7.16
CA GLN A 431 -5.23 -6.45 8.01
C GLN A 431 -4.87 -6.07 9.46
N ARG A 432 -3.79 -6.64 10.01
CA ARG A 432 -3.34 -6.28 11.37
C ARG A 432 -2.76 -4.87 11.42
N ALA A 433 -1.95 -4.49 10.44
CA ALA A 433 -1.42 -3.13 10.34
C ALA A 433 -2.55 -2.09 10.20
N GLU A 434 -3.54 -2.36 9.36
CA GLU A 434 -4.74 -1.54 9.16
C GLU A 434 -5.60 -1.42 10.43
N ALA A 435 -5.72 -2.50 11.21
CA ALA A 435 -6.39 -2.50 12.52
C ALA A 435 -5.60 -1.74 13.62
N GLY A 436 -4.47 -1.10 13.27
CA GLY A 436 -3.66 -0.28 14.17
C GLY A 436 -2.67 -1.05 15.04
N ASN A 437 -2.38 -2.33 14.72
CA ASN A 437 -1.29 -3.05 15.40
C ASN A 437 0.05 -2.42 15.02
N ARG A 438 0.82 -1.99 16.03
CA ARG A 438 2.11 -1.30 15.85
C ARG A 438 3.28 -2.26 15.71
N VAL A 439 3.20 -3.45 16.28
CA VAL A 439 4.20 -4.51 16.14
C VAL A 439 3.50 -5.81 15.77
N ILE A 440 3.95 -6.40 14.67
CA ILE A 440 3.40 -7.64 14.10
C ILE A 440 4.52 -8.67 14.07
N VAL A 441 4.26 -9.88 14.60
CA VAL A 441 5.24 -10.96 14.70
C VAL A 441 4.75 -12.20 13.97
N LEU A 442 5.67 -12.89 13.27
CA LEU A 442 5.45 -14.19 12.62
C LEU A 442 6.51 -15.18 13.13
N ASP A 443 6.09 -16.27 13.80
CA ASP A 443 7.01 -17.22 14.42
C ASP A 443 6.69 -18.68 14.09
N PRO A 444 7.58 -19.41 13.38
CA PRO A 444 8.60 -18.95 12.44
C PRO A 444 8.12 -18.99 10.97
N ILE A 445 8.56 -18.06 10.15
CA ILE A 445 8.17 -17.97 8.72
C ILE A 445 8.65 -19.17 7.88
N THR A 446 9.62 -19.92 8.37
CA THR A 446 10.22 -21.06 7.64
C THR A 446 9.31 -22.27 7.49
N ILE A 447 8.22 -22.35 8.24
CA ILE A 447 7.24 -23.45 8.17
C ILE A 447 6.29 -23.31 6.98
N VAL A 448 6.05 -22.08 6.54
CA VAL A 448 5.15 -21.82 5.41
C VAL A 448 5.72 -22.43 4.14
N GLU A 449 4.94 -23.28 3.48
CA GLU A 449 5.33 -23.92 2.23
C GLU A 449 5.55 -22.91 1.11
N ARG A 450 6.54 -23.20 0.25
CA ARG A 450 6.86 -22.47 -0.97
C ARG A 450 6.62 -23.38 -2.16
N THR A 451 6.19 -22.78 -3.25
CA THR A 451 6.01 -23.50 -4.51
C THR A 451 7.35 -23.67 -5.27
N GLN A 452 7.31 -23.76 -6.58
CA GLN A 452 8.50 -24.02 -7.40
C GLN A 452 9.51 -22.88 -7.48
N GLU A 453 9.11 -21.64 -7.12
CA GLU A 453 9.95 -20.44 -7.18
C GLU A 453 10.03 -19.72 -5.81
N PRO A 454 10.62 -20.36 -4.79
CA PRO A 454 10.62 -19.84 -3.40
C PRO A 454 11.14 -18.41 -3.27
N TRP A 455 12.17 -18.04 -4.02
CA TRP A 455 12.81 -16.74 -3.98
C TRP A 455 11.90 -15.61 -4.51
N ILE A 456 11.06 -15.89 -5.52
CA ILE A 456 10.06 -14.94 -6.03
C ILE A 456 8.95 -14.74 -5.02
N GLU A 457 8.48 -15.81 -4.40
CA GLU A 457 7.43 -15.77 -3.40
C GLU A 457 7.88 -15.02 -2.14
N ASP A 458 9.07 -15.29 -1.62
CA ASP A 458 9.65 -14.57 -0.50
C ASP A 458 9.79 -13.07 -0.82
N GLN A 459 10.21 -12.73 -2.04
CA GLN A 459 10.31 -11.32 -2.47
C GLN A 459 8.95 -10.64 -2.53
N ARG A 460 7.94 -11.27 -3.14
CA ARG A 460 6.57 -10.73 -3.23
C ARG A 460 5.95 -10.57 -1.86
N PHE A 461 6.12 -11.55 -0.99
CA PHE A 461 5.68 -11.50 0.40
C PHE A 461 6.26 -10.29 1.13
N LEU A 462 7.58 -10.12 1.11
CA LEU A 462 8.26 -9.01 1.78
C LEU A 462 7.88 -7.64 1.22
N LEU A 463 7.72 -7.53 -0.10
CA LEU A 463 7.27 -6.28 -0.73
C LEU A 463 5.84 -5.92 -0.30
N SER A 464 4.92 -6.89 -0.29
CA SER A 464 3.54 -6.70 0.15
C SER A 464 3.45 -6.30 1.62
N CYS A 465 4.16 -7.02 2.49
CA CYS A 465 4.23 -6.68 3.92
C CYS A 465 4.81 -5.28 4.13
N LYS A 466 5.89 -4.95 3.43
CA LYS A 466 6.58 -3.66 3.54
C LYS A 466 5.70 -2.49 3.11
N ALA A 467 4.92 -2.66 2.04
CA ALA A 467 3.94 -1.67 1.61
C ALA A 467 2.88 -1.42 2.71
N ALA A 468 2.33 -2.49 3.29
CA ALA A 468 1.33 -2.42 4.35
C ALA A 468 1.87 -1.75 5.62
N ILE A 469 3.01 -2.22 6.16
CA ILE A 469 3.56 -1.68 7.42
C ILE A 469 4.02 -0.22 7.28
N ARG A 470 4.49 0.20 6.10
CA ARG A 470 4.82 1.60 5.83
C ARG A 470 3.58 2.48 5.81
N ARG A 471 2.52 2.01 5.15
CA ARG A 471 1.26 2.76 5.03
C ARG A 471 0.62 3.00 6.39
N TYR A 472 0.62 1.99 7.27
CA TYR A 472 -0.08 2.04 8.56
C TYR A 472 0.84 2.28 9.77
N GLY A 473 2.14 2.52 9.56
CA GLY A 473 3.09 2.84 10.62
C GLY A 473 3.37 1.68 11.58
N ALA A 474 3.25 0.43 11.13
CA ALA A 474 3.59 -0.76 11.89
C ALA A 474 5.05 -1.18 11.70
N SER A 475 5.57 -2.07 12.56
CA SER A 475 6.83 -2.79 12.43
C SER A 475 6.56 -4.27 12.32
N LEU A 476 7.28 -4.97 11.44
CA LEU A 476 7.17 -6.42 11.25
C LEU A 476 8.42 -7.10 11.76
N ILE A 477 8.25 -8.11 12.62
CA ILE A 477 9.32 -9.03 13.05
C ILE A 477 8.94 -10.43 12.58
N PHE A 478 9.88 -11.18 12.06
CA PHE A 478 9.67 -12.62 11.88
C PHE A 478 10.87 -13.44 12.29
N ALA A 479 10.56 -14.61 12.88
CA ALA A 479 11.56 -15.58 13.23
C ALA A 479 11.92 -16.46 12.04
N THR A 480 13.19 -16.82 11.92
CA THR A 480 13.68 -17.73 10.88
C THR A 480 14.72 -18.70 11.45
N HIS A 481 14.89 -19.82 10.77
CA HIS A 481 15.94 -20.80 11.04
C HIS A 481 17.12 -20.61 10.08
N PRO A 482 18.31 -21.14 10.41
CA PRO A 482 19.41 -21.23 9.45
C PRO A 482 19.09 -22.19 8.31
N LYS A 483 19.81 -22.08 7.21
CA LYS A 483 19.81 -23.09 6.13
C LYS A 483 20.24 -24.44 6.68
N LYS A 484 19.63 -25.52 6.18
CA LYS A 484 20.01 -26.90 6.55
C LYS A 484 21.48 -27.16 6.17
N GLY A 485 22.23 -27.76 7.10
CA GLY A 485 23.60 -28.23 6.84
C GLY A 485 24.71 -27.23 7.17
N ASN A 486 24.43 -26.01 7.56
CA ASN A 486 25.46 -25.07 7.98
C ASN A 486 25.92 -25.37 9.42
N LYS A 487 27.24 -25.61 9.59
CA LYS A 487 27.92 -25.85 10.87
C LYS A 487 28.95 -24.75 11.20
N GLY A 488 29.03 -23.71 10.37
CA GLY A 488 30.05 -22.68 10.47
C GLY A 488 29.62 -21.42 11.22
N ALA A 489 30.45 -20.38 11.16
CA ALA A 489 30.18 -19.07 11.72
C ALA A 489 28.92 -18.46 11.11
N MET A 490 28.12 -17.83 11.95
CA MET A 490 26.80 -17.30 11.61
C MET A 490 26.92 -16.00 10.81
N GLY A 491 26.45 -16.05 9.57
CA GLY A 491 26.46 -14.92 8.64
C GLY A 491 25.10 -14.65 8.02
N LEU A 492 25.02 -13.57 7.24
CA LEU A 492 23.81 -13.23 6.48
C LEU A 492 23.41 -14.32 5.50
N ASP A 493 24.39 -15.04 4.91
CA ASP A 493 24.16 -16.07 3.91
C ASP A 493 23.57 -17.37 4.50
N ASP A 494 23.58 -17.49 5.82
CA ASP A 494 23.10 -18.66 6.55
C ASP A 494 21.60 -18.63 6.83
N LEU A 495 20.92 -17.52 6.53
CA LEU A 495 19.48 -17.39 6.71
C LEU A 495 18.69 -18.27 5.73
N ALA A 496 17.76 -19.07 6.24
CA ALA A 496 16.74 -19.69 5.41
C ALA A 496 15.81 -18.59 4.84
N GLY A 497 15.59 -18.57 3.51
CA GLY A 497 14.84 -17.52 2.81
C GLY A 497 15.70 -16.64 1.89
N GLY A 498 17.02 -16.87 1.89
CA GLY A 498 17.94 -16.35 0.88
C GLY A 498 18.12 -14.84 0.83
N ALA A 499 18.53 -14.32 -0.34
CA ALA A 499 18.88 -12.92 -0.57
C ALA A 499 17.72 -11.93 -0.37
N ALA A 500 16.47 -12.37 -0.51
CA ALA A 500 15.31 -11.51 -0.29
C ALA A 500 15.25 -11.02 1.16
N TYR A 501 15.46 -11.91 2.12
CA TYR A 501 15.42 -11.57 3.55
C TYR A 501 16.53 -10.58 3.92
N GLN A 502 17.71 -10.75 3.37
CA GLN A 502 18.82 -9.80 3.57
C GLN A 502 18.53 -8.42 2.95
N ARG A 503 17.95 -8.38 1.75
CA ARG A 503 17.70 -7.13 1.02
C ARG A 503 16.58 -6.31 1.64
N PHE A 504 15.49 -6.97 2.04
CA PHE A 504 14.27 -6.26 2.42
C PHE A 504 14.13 -6.02 3.92
N SER A 505 14.90 -6.67 4.79
CA SER A 505 14.96 -6.36 6.22
C SER A 505 15.92 -5.21 6.52
N GLN A 506 15.62 -4.44 7.55
CA GLN A 506 16.45 -3.34 8.06
C GLN A 506 17.26 -3.75 9.28
N SER A 507 16.79 -4.73 10.05
CA SER A 507 17.50 -5.29 11.20
C SER A 507 17.49 -6.82 11.11
N ILE A 508 18.64 -7.43 11.38
CA ILE A 508 18.80 -8.89 11.49
C ILE A 508 19.59 -9.19 12.73
N ILE A 509 18.97 -9.89 13.65
CA ILE A 509 19.53 -10.24 14.95
C ILE A 509 19.59 -11.77 15.02
N TRP A 510 20.78 -12.28 15.33
CA TRP A 510 21.00 -13.72 15.47
C TRP A 510 21.17 -14.07 16.95
N LEU A 511 20.33 -14.97 17.43
CA LEU A 511 20.42 -15.56 18.76
C LEU A 511 21.36 -16.75 18.73
N ASP A 512 22.43 -16.68 19.49
CA ASP A 512 23.43 -17.71 19.66
C ASP A 512 23.46 -18.19 21.11
N LYS A 513 22.83 -19.33 21.36
CA LYS A 513 22.81 -19.97 22.67
C LYS A 513 24.07 -20.81 22.83
N PHE A 514 24.82 -20.57 23.89
CA PHE A 514 26.01 -21.33 24.19
C PHE A 514 25.67 -22.67 24.87
N ALA A 515 26.46 -23.72 24.56
CA ALA A 515 26.32 -25.01 25.22
C ALA A 515 26.67 -24.90 26.73
N GLU A 516 27.74 -24.15 27.00
CA GLU A 516 28.16 -23.79 28.38
C GLU A 516 28.29 -22.27 28.48
N PRO A 517 27.96 -21.66 29.63
CA PRO A 517 28.14 -20.25 29.85
C PRO A 517 29.58 -19.80 29.56
N LYS A 518 29.73 -18.60 29.01
CA LYS A 518 31.03 -18.00 28.68
C LYS A 518 31.29 -16.76 29.50
N VAL A 519 32.51 -16.66 30.00
CA VAL A 519 33.00 -15.44 30.63
C VAL A 519 33.43 -14.44 29.58
N VAL A 520 32.81 -13.26 29.57
CA VAL A 520 33.05 -12.21 28.56
C VAL A 520 33.30 -10.87 29.24
N THR A 521 34.03 -9.99 28.54
CA THR A 521 34.16 -8.59 28.98
C THR A 521 33.03 -7.79 28.32
N ILE A 522 32.22 -7.14 29.13
CA ILE A 522 31.09 -6.29 28.70
C ILE A 522 31.46 -4.81 28.85
N LYS A 523 31.03 -4.01 27.91
CA LYS A 523 30.94 -2.55 28.02
C LYS A 523 29.52 -2.18 28.40
N GLY A 524 29.30 -1.87 29.66
CA GLY A 524 28.06 -1.30 30.17
C GLY A 524 28.15 0.22 30.31
N ASP A 525 27.08 0.84 30.79
CA ASP A 525 27.01 2.31 30.97
C ASP A 525 27.97 2.83 32.02
N CYS A 526 28.27 2.03 33.05
CA CYS A 526 29.19 2.36 34.13
C CYS A 526 30.65 1.91 33.89
N GLY A 527 30.98 1.48 32.65
CA GLY A 527 32.36 1.05 32.35
C GLY A 527 32.46 -0.37 31.82
N ARG A 528 33.66 -0.98 32.00
CA ARG A 528 33.93 -2.37 31.61
C ARG A 528 33.90 -3.27 32.80
N PHE A 529 33.24 -4.41 32.69
CA PHE A 529 33.23 -5.46 33.70
C PHE A 529 33.23 -6.84 33.05
N VAL A 530 33.62 -7.84 33.82
CA VAL A 530 33.63 -9.24 33.40
C VAL A 530 32.40 -9.93 33.98
N THR A 531 31.67 -10.63 33.14
CA THR A 531 30.48 -11.38 33.56
C THR A 531 30.33 -12.65 32.77
N GLU A 532 29.51 -13.56 33.29
CA GLU A 532 29.15 -14.80 32.60
C GLU A 532 27.86 -14.61 31.81
N VAL A 533 27.86 -15.08 30.56
CA VAL A 533 26.68 -15.05 29.64
C VAL A 533 26.47 -16.44 29.06
N ASN A 534 25.22 -16.85 28.89
CA ASN A 534 24.86 -18.13 28.29
C ASN A 534 24.21 -17.97 26.90
N LEU A 535 24.08 -16.72 26.45
CA LEU A 535 23.52 -16.38 25.13
C LEU A 535 24.17 -15.09 24.65
N SER A 536 24.40 -14.99 23.33
CA SER A 536 24.75 -13.72 22.68
C SER A 536 23.77 -13.38 21.56
N LEU A 537 23.49 -12.10 21.39
CA LEU A 537 22.77 -11.57 20.25
C LEU A 537 23.76 -10.91 19.31
N HIS A 538 23.93 -11.47 18.12
CA HIS A 538 24.76 -10.90 17.08
C HIS A 538 23.91 -10.06 16.12
N ILE A 539 24.20 -8.77 16.01
CA ILE A 539 23.51 -7.82 15.14
C ILE A 539 24.14 -7.91 13.74
N LEU A 540 23.61 -8.81 12.90
CA LEU A 540 24.13 -9.03 11.56
C LEU A 540 23.80 -7.87 10.61
N LYS A 541 22.73 -7.13 10.90
CA LYS A 541 22.33 -5.94 10.13
C LYS A 541 21.59 -4.95 11.02
N ALA A 542 21.92 -3.66 10.87
CA ALA A 542 21.22 -2.55 11.50
C ALA A 542 21.29 -1.33 10.57
N SER A 543 20.38 -1.25 9.59
CA SER A 543 20.41 -0.20 8.56
C SER A 543 20.07 1.20 9.10
N ASN A 544 19.36 1.28 10.23
CA ASN A 544 18.91 2.55 10.81
C ASN A 544 19.70 2.95 12.06
N ALA A 545 20.65 2.12 12.50
CA ALA A 545 21.41 2.34 13.73
C ALA A 545 22.86 1.85 13.59
N ARG A 546 23.65 1.99 14.64
CA ARG A 546 25.10 1.73 14.63
C ARG A 546 25.50 0.33 15.08
N GLY A 547 24.55 -0.59 15.21
CA GLY A 547 24.79 -1.91 15.81
C GLY A 547 25.35 -2.97 14.87
N HIS A 548 25.48 -2.71 13.57
CA HIS A 548 25.97 -3.70 12.62
C HIS A 548 27.32 -4.31 13.04
N GLY A 549 27.40 -5.63 13.07
CA GLY A 549 28.58 -6.40 13.46
C GLY A 549 28.83 -6.50 14.97
N LEU A 550 28.04 -5.83 15.80
CA LEU A 550 28.19 -5.87 17.26
C LEU A 550 27.49 -7.09 17.86
N ARG A 551 28.00 -7.52 19.02
CA ARG A 551 27.44 -8.60 19.81
C ARG A 551 27.06 -8.12 21.21
N LEU A 552 25.87 -8.48 21.66
CA LEU A 552 25.39 -8.22 23.02
C LEU A 552 25.40 -9.52 23.82
N GLY A 553 25.88 -9.45 25.06
CA GLY A 553 25.81 -10.54 26.00
C GLY A 553 24.46 -10.57 26.70
N PHE A 554 23.91 -11.75 26.86
CA PHE A 554 22.64 -11.99 27.53
C PHE A 554 22.75 -13.16 28.53
N VAL A 555 21.94 -13.09 29.57
CA VAL A 555 21.67 -14.21 30.47
C VAL A 555 20.21 -14.63 30.25
N PHE A 556 19.99 -15.85 29.80
CA PHE A 556 18.72 -16.52 29.89
C PHE A 556 18.67 -17.35 31.19
N ASN A 557 17.72 -17.05 32.04
CA ASN A 557 17.52 -17.79 33.27
C ASN A 557 16.54 -18.96 33.02
N PRO A 558 16.98 -20.24 33.08
CA PRO A 558 16.11 -21.37 32.76
C PRO A 558 15.02 -21.61 33.83
N ALA A 559 15.16 -21.10 35.04
CA ALA A 559 14.13 -21.22 36.09
C ALA A 559 12.99 -20.22 35.85
N THR A 560 13.31 -18.99 35.42
CA THR A 560 12.30 -17.93 35.18
C THR A 560 11.92 -17.76 33.71
N LEU A 561 12.65 -18.40 32.80
CA LEU A 561 12.50 -18.32 31.36
C LEU A 561 12.67 -16.89 30.81
N GLN A 562 13.34 -16.01 31.52
CA GLN A 562 13.52 -14.61 31.18
C GLN A 562 14.93 -14.31 30.69
N PHE A 563 15.01 -13.30 29.82
CA PHE A 563 16.25 -12.78 29.23
C PHE A 563 16.63 -11.47 29.91
N ALA A 564 17.88 -11.36 30.33
CA ALA A 564 18.47 -10.14 30.84
C ALA A 564 19.67 -9.71 29.97
N GLU A 565 19.61 -8.49 29.48
CA GLU A 565 20.71 -7.87 28.71
C GLU A 565 21.86 -7.50 29.65
N GLN A 566 23.09 -7.90 29.30
CA GLN A 566 24.29 -7.57 30.08
C GLN A 566 25.06 -6.38 29.49
N GLY A 567 24.98 -6.20 28.17
CA GLY A 567 25.62 -5.10 27.42
C GLY A 567 26.47 -5.59 26.27
N LEU A 568 27.31 -4.68 25.74
CA LEU A 568 28.10 -4.93 24.54
C LEU A 568 29.34 -5.80 24.87
N ILE A 569 29.46 -6.93 24.19
CA ILE A 569 30.66 -7.79 24.32
C ILE A 569 31.83 -7.09 23.62
N ILE A 570 32.93 -6.91 24.34
CA ILE A 570 34.18 -6.39 23.80
C ILE A 570 35.04 -7.58 23.38
N THR A 571 35.22 -7.77 22.07
CA THR A 571 36.19 -8.74 21.55
C THR A 571 37.60 -8.16 21.72
N GLN A 572 38.48 -8.88 22.44
CA GLN A 572 39.89 -8.48 22.45
C GLN A 572 40.45 -8.61 21.04
N LYS A 573 41.19 -7.56 20.58
CA LYS A 573 41.94 -7.63 19.31
C LYS A 573 42.96 -8.79 19.45
N GLY A 574 42.68 -9.93 18.80
CA GLY A 574 43.56 -11.10 18.83
C GLY A 574 42.86 -12.46 18.69
N GLU A 575 41.57 -12.54 18.94
CA GLU A 575 40.80 -13.75 18.64
C GLU A 575 40.27 -13.69 17.20
N THR A 576 41.05 -14.24 16.28
CA THR A 576 40.58 -14.61 14.94
C THR A 576 39.44 -15.60 15.09
N ASN A 577 38.35 -15.38 14.37
CA ASN A 577 37.27 -16.33 14.22
C ASN A 577 37.83 -17.66 13.67
N GLU A 578 38.00 -18.69 14.50
CA GLU A 578 38.02 -20.08 14.09
C GLU A 578 36.64 -20.72 14.23
#